data_53b60f38b87044fa7e5ce15bd61a287d
#
_entry.id   53b60f38b87044fa7e5ce15bd61a287d
#
_cell.length_a   1.000
_cell.length_b   1.000
_cell.length_c   1.000
_cell.angle_alpha   90.00
_cell.angle_beta   90.00
_cell.angle_gamma   90.00
#
_symmetry.space_group_name_H-M   'P 1'
#
loop_
_entity.id
_entity.type
_entity.pdbx_description
1 polymer ?
#
loop_
_entity_poly.entity_id
_entity_poly.type
_entity_poly.pdbx_seq_one_letter_code
_entity_poly.pdbx_strand_id
1 'polypeptide(L)'
;HDINLTEFENETINGVKFVSRYEFKYHDRIYRIMHGHQFDTGVVTWRFFMNFVSIFQDFLERRLRWDMATWIVNRKLKKRKLRRVWDILQWNQQADVFIMGHTHIPEAVIWIDDEEKIKTYVNTGDWIEHQTYAIIKDGQIRLKKYKKIT
;
A
#
# COMPACT_ATOMS: atom_id res chain seq x y z
N HIS A 1 7.45 -9.26 4.54
CA HIS A 1 7.88 -9.89 3.29
C HIS A 1 8.78 -8.95 2.48
N ASP A 2 8.41 -7.70 2.29
CA ASP A 2 9.05 -6.79 1.34
C ASP A 2 10.29 -6.08 1.91
N ILE A 3 10.49 -6.14 3.23
CA ILE A 3 11.67 -5.57 3.90
C ILE A 3 12.96 -6.26 3.42
N ASN A 4 12.89 -7.53 3.07
CA ASN A 4 14.05 -8.27 2.58
C ASN A 4 14.49 -7.83 1.17
N LEU A 5 13.61 -7.21 0.39
CA LEU A 5 13.92 -6.69 -0.94
C LEU A 5 14.70 -5.38 -0.89
N THR A 6 14.74 -4.69 0.25
CA THR A 6 15.53 -3.45 0.40
C THR A 6 17.04 -3.72 0.35
N GLU A 7 17.49 -4.95 0.61
CA GLU A 7 18.88 -5.37 0.47
C GLU A 7 19.36 -5.29 -0.99
N PHE A 8 18.43 -5.43 -1.96
CA PHE A 8 18.72 -5.38 -3.40
C PHE A 8 18.47 -3.99 -4.01
N GLU A 9 18.28 -2.95 -3.19
CA GLU A 9 18.00 -1.61 -3.70
C GLU A 9 19.11 -1.11 -4.62
N ASN A 10 18.71 -0.68 -5.82
CA ASN A 10 19.54 -0.28 -6.94
C ASN A 10 20.34 -1.41 -7.65
N GLU A 11 20.17 -2.65 -7.25
CA GLU A 11 20.75 -3.78 -7.97
C GLU A 11 19.96 -4.14 -9.22
N THR A 12 20.65 -4.76 -10.18
CA THR A 12 20.02 -5.30 -11.39
C THR A 12 20.25 -6.80 -11.44
N ILE A 13 19.17 -7.57 -11.28
CA ILE A 13 19.19 -9.03 -11.29
C ILE A 13 18.40 -9.53 -12.48
N ASN A 14 19.03 -10.30 -13.37
CA ASN A 14 18.41 -10.82 -14.60
C ASN A 14 17.77 -9.71 -15.48
N GLY A 15 18.39 -8.53 -15.55
CA GLY A 15 17.87 -7.40 -16.32
C GLY A 15 16.75 -6.60 -15.65
N VAL A 16 16.35 -6.96 -14.42
CA VAL A 16 15.35 -6.25 -13.62
C VAL A 16 16.06 -5.41 -12.56
N LYS A 17 15.85 -4.10 -12.61
CA LYS A 17 16.38 -3.16 -11.61
C LYS A 17 15.42 -3.06 -10.42
N PHE A 18 15.95 -3.28 -9.21
CA PHE A 18 15.21 -3.12 -7.96
C PHE A 18 15.31 -1.69 -7.47
N VAL A 19 14.16 -1.04 -7.24
CA VAL A 19 14.09 0.33 -6.74
C VAL A 19 13.00 0.44 -5.69
N SER A 20 13.27 1.18 -4.62
CA SER A 20 12.28 1.45 -3.56
C SER A 20 11.22 2.46 -4.00
N ARG A 21 11.60 3.30 -4.97
CA ARG A 21 10.76 4.35 -5.52
C ARG A 21 11.05 4.54 -7.01
N TYR A 22 10.00 4.66 -7.79
CA TYR A 22 10.10 4.98 -9.21
C TYR A 22 9.25 6.20 -9.54
N GLU A 23 9.83 7.17 -10.26
CA GLU A 23 9.16 8.39 -10.69
C GLU A 23 9.28 8.59 -12.20
N PHE A 24 8.21 9.07 -12.80
CA PHE A 24 8.20 9.47 -14.20
C PHE A 24 7.17 10.56 -14.46
N LYS A 25 7.40 11.37 -15.48
CA LYS A 25 6.46 12.37 -15.95
C LYS A 25 5.69 11.83 -17.15
N TYR A 26 4.36 11.99 -17.12
CA TYR A 26 3.49 11.62 -18.23
C TYR A 26 2.28 12.56 -18.30
N HIS A 27 2.00 13.15 -19.48
CA HIS A 27 0.96 14.17 -19.68
C HIS A 27 0.99 15.28 -18.61
N ASP A 28 2.17 15.88 -18.41
CA ASP A 28 2.43 16.96 -17.45
C ASP A 28 2.14 16.64 -15.98
N ARG A 29 1.89 15.38 -15.66
CA ARG A 29 1.72 14.89 -14.28
C ARG A 29 2.93 14.05 -13.86
N ILE A 30 3.33 14.20 -12.61
CA ILE A 30 4.40 13.42 -12.00
C ILE A 30 3.77 12.23 -11.27
N TYR A 31 4.14 11.03 -11.73
CA TYR A 31 3.73 9.76 -11.15
C TYR A 31 4.83 9.23 -10.25
N ARG A 32 4.46 8.81 -9.06
CA ARG A 32 5.36 8.17 -8.09
C ARG A 32 4.81 6.81 -7.71
N ILE A 33 5.61 5.77 -7.96
CA ILE A 33 5.30 4.39 -7.62
C ILE A 33 6.23 3.98 -6.48
N MET A 34 5.67 3.41 -5.43
CA MET A 34 6.40 2.87 -4.28
C MET A 34 5.59 1.79 -3.59
N HIS A 35 6.26 0.98 -2.76
CA HIS A 35 5.53 -0.07 -2.05
C HIS A 35 4.53 0.49 -1.02
N GLY A 36 4.92 1.45 -0.21
CA GLY A 36 4.05 2.11 0.77
C GLY A 36 4.28 1.69 2.23
N HIS A 37 5.20 0.75 2.50
CA HIS A 37 5.53 0.30 3.88
C HIS A 37 6.10 1.44 4.75
N GLN A 38 6.76 2.43 4.16
CA GLN A 38 7.33 3.58 4.85
C GLN A 38 6.29 4.46 5.54
N PHE A 39 5.01 4.34 5.16
CA PHE A 39 3.89 5.04 5.82
C PHE A 39 3.23 4.19 6.92
N ASP A 40 3.75 3.00 7.17
CA ASP A 40 3.25 2.14 8.25
C ASP A 40 4.09 2.30 9.51
N THR A 41 3.94 3.44 10.17
CA THR A 41 4.67 3.80 11.41
C THR A 41 4.47 2.82 12.58
N GLY A 42 3.57 1.85 12.43
CA GLY A 42 3.29 0.82 13.44
C GLY A 42 4.21 -0.41 13.37
N VAL A 43 4.95 -0.61 12.28
CA VAL A 43 5.65 -1.89 12.05
C VAL A 43 6.85 -2.09 12.99
N VAL A 44 7.57 -1.04 13.34
CA VAL A 44 8.79 -1.18 14.15
C VAL A 44 8.47 -1.49 15.62
N THR A 45 7.54 -0.74 16.21
CA THR A 45 7.11 -0.96 17.62
C THR A 45 6.22 -2.20 17.76
N TRP A 46 5.49 -2.55 16.69
CA TRP A 46 4.55 -3.65 16.61
C TRP A 46 5.23 -5.01 16.45
N ARG A 47 6.45 -5.05 15.92
CA ARG A 47 7.18 -6.31 15.65
C ARG A 47 7.47 -7.10 16.93
N PHE A 48 7.85 -6.44 18.01
CA PHE A 48 8.03 -7.09 19.32
C PHE A 48 6.68 -7.52 19.93
N PHE A 49 5.66 -6.70 19.76
CA PHE A 49 4.31 -7.01 20.26
C PHE A 49 3.64 -8.13 19.45
N MET A 50 3.86 -8.19 18.12
CA MET A 50 3.29 -9.25 17.27
C MET A 50 3.90 -10.61 17.51
N ASN A 51 5.18 -10.71 17.83
CA ASN A 51 5.76 -12.00 18.25
C ASN A 51 5.10 -12.52 19.53
N PHE A 52 4.80 -11.64 20.48
CA PHE A 52 4.08 -12.02 21.70
C PHE A 52 2.61 -12.36 21.43
N VAL A 53 1.95 -11.60 20.55
CA VAL A 53 0.55 -11.82 20.15
C VAL A 53 0.42 -13.12 19.34
N SER A 54 1.38 -13.47 18.48
CA SER A 54 1.29 -14.72 17.69
C SER A 54 1.38 -15.96 18.58
N ILE A 55 2.27 -15.95 19.58
CA ILE A 55 2.38 -17.06 20.55
C ILE A 55 1.09 -17.17 21.38
N PHE A 56 0.50 -16.05 21.78
CA PHE A 56 -0.74 -16.01 22.55
C PHE A 56 -1.96 -16.36 21.68
N GLN A 57 -1.94 -15.99 20.40
CA GLN A 57 -2.99 -16.33 19.43
C GLN A 57 -3.02 -17.83 19.13
N ASP A 58 -1.87 -18.46 18.89
CA ASP A 58 -1.77 -19.93 18.73
C ASP A 58 -2.35 -20.68 19.94
N PHE A 59 -2.15 -20.12 21.14
CA PHE A 59 -2.73 -20.69 22.36
C PHE A 59 -4.25 -20.51 22.41
N LEU A 60 -4.77 -19.33 22.04
CA LEU A 60 -6.20 -19.02 22.07
C LEU A 60 -6.98 -19.73 20.97
N GLU A 61 -6.46 -19.82 19.75
CA GLU A 61 -7.09 -20.54 18.64
C GLU A 61 -7.22 -22.03 18.94
N ARG A 62 -6.18 -22.64 19.52
CA ARG A 62 -6.21 -24.06 19.92
C ARG A 62 -7.19 -24.33 21.06
N ARG A 63 -7.46 -23.35 21.94
CA ARG A 63 -8.26 -23.55 23.15
C ARG A 63 -9.69 -23.03 23.03
N LEU A 64 -9.94 -21.94 22.32
CA LEU A 64 -11.22 -21.21 22.31
C LEU A 64 -11.87 -21.05 20.93
N ARG A 65 -11.22 -21.44 19.83
CA ARG A 65 -11.69 -21.25 18.44
C ARG A 65 -12.14 -19.80 18.15
N TRP A 66 -11.54 -18.82 18.82
CA TRP A 66 -11.93 -17.42 18.72
C TRP A 66 -10.87 -16.63 17.94
N ASP A 67 -11.25 -16.16 16.75
CA ASP A 67 -10.39 -15.31 15.89
C ASP A 67 -10.46 -13.84 16.33
N MET A 68 -9.80 -13.57 17.47
CA MET A 68 -9.72 -12.24 18.06
C MET A 68 -8.83 -11.32 17.22
N ALA A 69 -7.88 -11.85 16.47
CA ALA A 69 -6.96 -11.07 15.64
C ALA A 69 -7.68 -10.40 14.47
N THR A 70 -8.52 -11.13 13.75
CA THR A 70 -9.34 -10.58 12.65
C THR A 70 -10.29 -9.48 13.17
N TRP A 71 -10.88 -9.64 14.34
CA TRP A 71 -11.76 -8.64 14.93
C TRP A 71 -11.02 -7.33 15.29
N ILE A 72 -9.83 -7.42 15.92
CA ILE A 72 -9.01 -6.25 16.30
C ILE A 72 -8.48 -5.55 15.05
N VAL A 73 -8.02 -6.32 14.06
CA VAL A 73 -7.48 -5.81 12.80
C VAL A 73 -8.55 -5.04 12.04
N ASN A 74 -9.74 -5.59 11.86
CA ASN A 74 -10.83 -4.95 11.13
C ASN A 74 -11.30 -3.63 11.76
N ARG A 75 -11.33 -3.55 13.10
CA ARG A 75 -11.75 -2.33 13.80
C ARG A 75 -10.70 -1.21 13.77
N LYS A 76 -9.40 -1.56 13.80
CA LYS A 76 -8.28 -0.60 13.73
C LYS A 76 -7.97 -0.15 12.30
N LEU A 77 -8.20 -0.99 11.28
CA LEU A 77 -7.91 -0.69 9.89
C LEU A 77 -8.70 0.52 9.38
N LYS A 78 -9.97 0.68 9.75
CA LYS A 78 -10.81 1.79 9.28
C LYS A 78 -10.29 3.18 9.70
N LYS A 79 -9.78 3.31 10.95
CA LYS A 79 -9.17 4.57 11.44
C LYS A 79 -7.76 4.80 10.88
N ARG A 80 -6.98 3.74 10.64
CA ARG A 80 -5.64 3.85 10.07
C ARG A 80 -5.63 4.26 8.61
N LYS A 81 -6.65 3.90 7.83
CA LYS A 81 -6.78 4.25 6.41
C LYS A 81 -6.73 5.77 6.18
N LEU A 82 -7.59 6.52 6.85
CA LEU A 82 -7.68 7.96 6.72
C LEU A 82 -6.36 8.65 7.13
N ARG A 83 -5.74 8.21 8.23
CA ARG A 83 -4.48 8.79 8.70
C ARG A 83 -3.34 8.55 7.70
N ARG A 84 -3.25 7.35 7.13
CA ARG A 84 -2.22 7.01 6.14
C ARG A 84 -2.34 7.86 4.86
N VAL A 85 -3.55 8.05 4.37
CA VAL A 85 -3.80 8.93 3.23
C VAL A 85 -3.32 10.35 3.57
N TRP A 86 -3.65 10.88 4.73
CA TRP A 86 -3.17 12.18 5.20
C TRP A 86 -1.64 12.27 5.28
N ASP A 87 -0.97 11.25 5.84
CA ASP A 87 0.49 11.21 5.93
C ASP A 87 1.13 11.23 4.53
N ILE A 88 0.55 10.51 3.56
CA ILE A 88 0.98 10.51 2.16
C ILE A 88 0.77 11.91 1.52
N LEU A 89 -0.36 12.55 1.77
CA LEU A 89 -0.72 13.86 1.27
C LEU A 89 0.25 14.94 1.74
N GLN A 90 0.64 14.91 3.01
CA GLN A 90 1.55 15.88 3.61
C GLN A 90 3.01 15.62 3.24
N TRP A 91 3.38 14.37 2.99
CA TRP A 91 4.78 13.97 2.81
C TRP A 91 5.40 14.46 1.51
N ASN A 92 4.60 14.66 0.46
CA ASN A 92 5.22 15.06 -0.81
C ASN A 92 4.27 15.79 -1.77
N GLN A 93 4.44 17.10 -1.81
CA GLN A 93 3.69 18.00 -2.69
C GLN A 93 4.14 17.92 -4.17
N GLN A 94 5.30 17.30 -4.48
CA GLN A 94 5.86 17.32 -5.82
C GLN A 94 5.21 16.33 -6.78
N ALA A 95 4.73 15.18 -6.31
CA ALA A 95 4.04 14.22 -7.18
C ALA A 95 2.55 14.52 -7.28
N ASP A 96 1.97 14.22 -8.44
CA ASP A 96 0.54 14.41 -8.71
C ASP A 96 -0.25 13.11 -8.56
N VAL A 97 0.42 11.99 -8.77
CA VAL A 97 -0.19 10.65 -8.69
C VAL A 97 0.71 9.74 -7.86
N PHE A 98 0.17 9.19 -6.79
CA PHE A 98 0.82 8.21 -5.92
C PHE A 98 0.23 6.83 -6.15
N ILE A 99 1.06 5.86 -6.52
CA ILE A 99 0.65 4.47 -6.75
C ILE A 99 1.38 3.61 -5.73
N MET A 100 0.60 2.88 -4.95
CA MET A 100 1.12 2.06 -3.85
C MET A 100 0.43 0.69 -3.80
N GLY A 101 1.01 -0.21 -3.03
CA GLY A 101 0.46 -1.49 -2.63
C GLY A 101 0.38 -1.62 -1.11
N HIS A 102 1.07 -2.59 -0.55
CA HIS A 102 1.32 -2.86 0.88
C HIS A 102 0.08 -3.23 1.72
N THR A 103 -1.01 -2.49 1.61
CA THR A 103 -2.19 -2.75 2.45
C THR A 103 -3.08 -3.85 1.91
N HIS A 104 -2.84 -4.30 0.70
CA HIS A 104 -3.64 -5.28 -0.04
C HIS A 104 -5.10 -4.84 -0.26
N ILE A 105 -5.46 -3.61 0.06
CA ILE A 105 -6.82 -3.10 -0.08
C ILE A 105 -6.87 -2.16 -1.28
N PRO A 106 -7.60 -2.50 -2.36
CA PRO A 106 -7.72 -1.64 -3.52
C PRO A 106 -8.47 -0.36 -3.16
N GLU A 107 -7.87 0.79 -3.45
CA GLU A 107 -8.40 2.09 -3.08
C GLU A 107 -7.94 3.16 -4.07
N ALA A 108 -8.82 4.11 -4.36
CA ALA A 108 -8.47 5.32 -5.11
C ALA A 108 -9.05 6.54 -4.41
N VAL A 109 -8.22 7.55 -4.18
CA VAL A 109 -8.59 8.80 -3.54
C VAL A 109 -8.11 9.95 -4.42
N ILE A 110 -8.97 10.91 -4.65
CA ILE A 110 -8.67 12.15 -5.39
C ILE A 110 -8.94 13.31 -4.45
N TRP A 111 -8.04 14.28 -4.44
CA TRP A 111 -8.24 15.53 -3.69
C TRP A 111 -7.64 16.72 -4.46
N ILE A 112 -7.96 17.90 -4.01
CA ILE A 112 -7.37 19.15 -4.48
C ILE A 112 -6.46 19.65 -3.38
N ASP A 113 -5.20 19.95 -3.71
CA ASP A 113 -4.24 20.53 -2.76
C ASP A 113 -4.45 22.04 -2.57
N ASP A 114 -3.64 22.65 -1.70
CA ASP A 114 -3.73 24.08 -1.40
C ASP A 114 -3.35 24.99 -2.61
N GLU A 115 -2.70 24.42 -3.64
CA GLU A 115 -2.38 25.07 -4.90
C GLU A 115 -3.43 24.81 -6.00
N GLU A 116 -4.60 24.30 -5.64
CA GLU A 116 -5.70 23.93 -6.55
C GLU A 116 -5.35 22.82 -7.56
N LYS A 117 -4.30 22.03 -7.29
CA LYS A 117 -3.90 20.91 -8.16
C LYS A 117 -4.60 19.62 -7.77
N ILE A 118 -5.03 18.88 -8.77
CA ILE A 118 -5.65 17.57 -8.56
C ILE A 118 -4.55 16.54 -8.26
N LYS A 119 -4.57 16.01 -7.07
CA LYS A 119 -3.74 14.90 -6.62
C LYS A 119 -4.53 13.60 -6.58
N THR A 120 -3.85 12.49 -6.82
CA THR A 120 -4.48 11.17 -6.87
C THR A 120 -3.63 10.16 -6.12
N TYR A 121 -4.23 9.40 -5.23
CA TYR A 121 -3.64 8.24 -4.60
C TYR A 121 -4.36 6.98 -5.08
N VAL A 122 -3.60 5.96 -5.44
CA VAL A 122 -4.14 4.64 -5.83
C VAL A 122 -3.36 3.56 -5.10
N ASN A 123 -4.08 2.72 -4.36
CA ASN A 123 -3.56 1.45 -3.90
C ASN A 123 -4.05 0.36 -4.85
N THR A 124 -3.11 -0.39 -5.40
CA THR A 124 -3.43 -1.42 -6.40
C THR A 124 -4.10 -2.65 -5.82
N GLY A 125 -4.11 -2.81 -4.49
CA GLY A 125 -4.63 -4.01 -3.84
C GLY A 125 -3.66 -5.20 -3.98
N ASP A 126 -4.21 -6.38 -4.21
CA ASP A 126 -3.48 -7.64 -4.33
C ASP A 126 -4.04 -8.53 -5.45
N TRP A 127 -3.27 -9.59 -5.81
CA TRP A 127 -3.66 -10.59 -6.80
C TRP A 127 -4.32 -11.84 -6.20
N ILE A 128 -4.31 -11.99 -4.89
CA ILE A 128 -4.81 -13.18 -4.19
C ILE A 128 -6.31 -13.07 -3.96
N GLU A 129 -6.75 -12.00 -3.31
CA GLU A 129 -8.14 -11.80 -2.92
C GLU A 129 -8.89 -10.87 -3.88
N HIS A 130 -8.30 -9.70 -4.16
CA HIS A 130 -8.98 -8.65 -4.91
C HIS A 130 -8.76 -8.74 -6.43
N GLN A 131 -7.61 -9.25 -6.86
CA GLN A 131 -7.20 -9.36 -8.26
C GLN A 131 -7.32 -8.02 -8.99
N THR A 132 -6.76 -6.98 -8.38
CA THR A 132 -6.84 -5.61 -8.87
C THR A 132 -5.51 -5.09 -9.38
N TYR A 133 -5.56 -4.16 -10.32
CA TYR A 133 -4.40 -3.53 -10.93
C TYR A 133 -4.73 -2.10 -11.39
N ALA A 134 -3.70 -1.28 -11.55
CA ALA A 134 -3.83 0.07 -12.07
C ALA A 134 -3.41 0.14 -13.54
N ILE A 135 -4.15 0.90 -14.35
CA ILE A 135 -3.78 1.26 -15.72
C ILE A 135 -3.60 2.77 -15.79
N ILE A 136 -2.50 3.19 -16.41
CA ILE A 136 -2.25 4.59 -16.78
C ILE A 136 -2.47 4.70 -18.29
N LYS A 137 -3.43 5.52 -18.69
CA LYS A 137 -3.73 5.77 -20.08
C LYS A 137 -4.23 7.19 -20.26
N ASP A 138 -3.69 7.90 -21.28
CA ASP A 138 -4.09 9.27 -21.63
C ASP A 138 -4.04 10.24 -20.41
N GLY A 139 -2.98 10.16 -19.60
CA GLY A 139 -2.79 10.97 -18.41
C GLY A 139 -3.71 10.63 -17.22
N GLN A 140 -4.56 9.63 -17.36
CA GLN A 140 -5.46 9.17 -16.30
C GLN A 140 -5.00 7.84 -15.71
N ILE A 141 -5.20 7.69 -14.40
CA ILE A 141 -5.02 6.41 -13.71
C ILE A 141 -6.39 5.79 -13.40
N ARG A 142 -6.52 4.50 -13.63
CA ARG A 142 -7.75 3.74 -13.37
C ARG A 142 -7.42 2.46 -12.63
N LEU A 143 -8.07 2.25 -11.50
CA LEU A 143 -8.05 0.99 -10.77
C LEU A 143 -9.05 0.03 -11.41
N LYS A 144 -8.62 -1.18 -11.74
CA LYS A 144 -9.45 -2.20 -12.38
C LYS A 144 -9.35 -3.52 -11.64
N LYS A 145 -10.40 -4.32 -11.73
CA LYS A 145 -10.44 -5.71 -11.28
C LYS A 145 -10.26 -6.64 -12.48
N TYR A 146 -9.38 -7.62 -12.35
CA TYR A 146 -9.26 -8.69 -13.34
C TYR A 146 -10.54 -9.52 -13.38
N LYS A 147 -11.05 -9.75 -14.57
CA LYS A 147 -12.17 -10.68 -14.80
C LYS A 147 -11.64 -11.82 -15.67
N LYS A 148 -11.69 -13.03 -15.16
CA LYS A 148 -11.41 -14.21 -15.98
C LYS A 148 -12.50 -14.28 -17.06
N ILE A 149 -12.07 -14.30 -18.33
CA ILE A 149 -12.99 -14.51 -19.45
C ILE A 149 -13.31 -16.01 -19.39
N THR A 150 -14.54 -16.34 -19.04
CA THR A 150 -15.10 -17.70 -19.11
C THR A 150 -15.59 -17.98 -20.50
#